data_a0fc310a15f27fad711886e7ddf2f24e
#
_entry.id   a0fc310a15f27fad711886e7ddf2f24e
#
_cell.length_a   1.000
_cell.length_b   1.000
_cell.length_c   1.000
_cell.angle_alpha   90.00
_cell.angle_beta   90.00
_cell.angle_gamma   90.00
#
_symmetry.space_group_name_H-M   'P 1'
#
loop_
_entity.id
_entity.type
_entity.pdbx_description
1 polymer ?
#
loop_
_entity_poly.entity_id
_entity_poly.type
_entity_poly.pdbx_seq_one_letter_code
_entity_poly.pdbx_strand_id
1 'polypeptide(L)' 'MIIFDKLWKTMKEKGVSTYKLREVCGIDSKTVRRLKANDNIETKTLDKLCAALDCKIEDIAEYIP' A
#
# COMPACT_ATOMS: atom_id res chain seq x y z
N MET A 1 8.38 13.88 -4.55
CA MET A 1 7.02 13.30 -4.60
C MET A 1 7.04 11.94 -3.91
N ILE A 2 5.94 11.55 -3.27
CA ILE A 2 5.83 10.22 -2.64
C ILE A 2 5.27 9.24 -3.67
N ILE A 3 5.93 8.08 -3.82
CA ILE A 3 5.46 7.02 -4.70
C ILE A 3 5.30 5.72 -3.92
N PHE A 4 4.46 4.83 -4.43
CA PHE A 4 4.12 3.55 -3.79
C PHE A 4 4.54 2.35 -4.62
N ASP A 5 5.55 2.51 -5.48
CA ASP A 5 6.01 1.42 -6.35
C ASP A 5 6.48 0.20 -5.54
N LYS A 6 7.10 0.43 -4.41
CA LYS A 6 7.57 -0.64 -3.53
C LYS A 6 6.44 -1.47 -2.93
N LEU A 7 5.25 -0.87 -2.79
CA LEU A 7 4.08 -1.56 -2.23
C LEU A 7 3.76 -2.83 -3.05
N TRP A 8 3.77 -2.71 -4.37
CA TRP A 8 3.39 -3.82 -5.25
C TRP A 8 4.39 -4.97 -5.14
N LYS A 9 5.67 -4.65 -5.05
CA LYS A 9 6.73 -5.64 -4.85
C LYS A 9 6.57 -6.34 -3.50
N THR A 10 6.35 -5.57 -2.44
CA THR A 10 6.19 -6.10 -1.08
C THR A 10 4.96 -7.01 -1.01
N MET A 11 3.84 -6.60 -1.63
CA MET A 11 2.64 -7.43 -1.70
C MET A 11 2.93 -8.76 -2.37
N LYS A 12 3.65 -8.73 -3.48
CA LYS A 12 4.02 -9.94 -4.21
C LYS A 12 4.88 -10.87 -3.35
N GLU A 13 5.86 -10.31 -2.67
CA GLU A 13 6.75 -11.07 -1.78
C GLU A 13 5.99 -11.71 -0.60
N LYS A 14 4.96 -11.02 -0.10
CA LYS A 14 4.15 -11.48 1.03
C LYS A 14 2.96 -12.35 0.59
N GLY A 15 2.74 -12.51 -0.70
CA GLY A 15 1.63 -13.29 -1.22
C GLY A 15 0.27 -12.63 -1.00
N VAL A 16 0.22 -11.30 -0.99
CA VAL A 16 -1.02 -10.54 -0.77
C VAL A 16 -1.46 -9.89 -2.08
N SER A 17 -2.67 -10.20 -2.53
CA SER A 17 -3.26 -9.62 -3.74
C SER A 17 -4.06 -8.36 -3.40
N THR A 18 -4.43 -7.56 -4.41
CA THR A 18 -5.33 -6.41 -4.23
C THR A 18 -6.71 -6.86 -3.74
N TYR A 19 -7.16 -8.03 -4.18
CA TYR A 19 -8.39 -8.63 -3.67
C TYR A 19 -8.32 -8.83 -2.15
N LYS A 20 -7.21 -9.40 -1.68
CA LYS A 20 -7.01 -9.65 -0.26
C LYS A 20 -6.93 -8.35 0.54
N LEU A 21 -6.31 -7.31 -0.01
CA LEU A 21 -6.31 -5.98 0.62
C LEU A 21 -7.72 -5.46 0.84
N ARG A 22 -8.60 -5.59 -0.15
CA ARG A 22 -9.98 -5.11 -0.05
C ARG A 22 -10.83 -5.94 0.90
N GLU A 23 -10.76 -7.27 0.78
CA GLU A 23 -11.66 -8.16 1.52
C GLU A 23 -11.24 -8.42 2.95
N VAL A 24 -9.93 -8.44 3.22
CA VAL A 24 -9.40 -8.80 4.54
C VAL A 24 -8.90 -7.59 5.31
N CYS A 25 -8.28 -6.65 4.61
CA CYS A 25 -7.63 -5.50 5.26
C CYS A 25 -8.47 -4.23 5.25
N GLY A 26 -9.62 -4.24 4.58
CA GLY A 26 -10.53 -3.10 4.54
C GLY A 26 -10.04 -1.92 3.71
N ILE A 27 -9.14 -2.16 2.77
CA ILE A 27 -8.66 -1.12 1.84
C ILE A 27 -9.57 -1.13 0.61
N ASP A 28 -10.34 -0.07 0.40
CA ASP A 28 -11.31 -0.05 -0.70
C ASP A 28 -10.65 0.12 -2.07
N SER A 29 -11.43 -0.13 -3.13
CA SER A 29 -10.92 -0.07 -4.51
C SER A 29 -10.50 1.34 -4.91
N LYS A 30 -11.13 2.37 -4.35
CA LYS A 30 -10.78 3.77 -4.61
C LYS A 30 -9.38 4.06 -4.06
N THR A 31 -9.09 3.57 -2.86
CA THR A 31 -7.77 3.72 -2.24
C THR A 31 -6.71 2.97 -3.04
N VAL A 32 -7.01 1.77 -3.51
CA VAL A 32 -6.09 0.99 -4.35
C VAL A 32 -5.76 1.78 -5.64
N ARG A 33 -6.75 2.41 -6.26
CA ARG A 33 -6.52 3.23 -7.46
C ARG A 33 -5.62 4.43 -7.16
N ARG A 34 -5.82 5.09 -6.01
CA ARG A 34 -4.98 6.21 -5.58
C ARG A 34 -3.54 5.75 -5.36
N LEU A 35 -3.35 4.59 -4.75
CA LEU A 35 -2.00 4.03 -4.56
C LEU A 35 -1.32 3.77 -5.89
N LYS A 36 -2.04 3.23 -6.87
CA LYS A 36 -1.49 2.97 -8.22
C LYS A 36 -1.11 4.26 -8.94
N ALA A 37 -1.84 5.34 -8.67
CA ALA A 37 -1.58 6.66 -9.29
C ALA A 37 -0.56 7.49 -8.50
N ASN A 38 -0.04 6.97 -7.39
CA ASN A 38 0.82 7.71 -6.47
C ASN A 38 0.14 9.00 -5.98
N ASP A 39 -1.16 8.90 -5.74
CA ASP A 39 -1.96 10.01 -5.26
C ASP A 39 -1.88 10.11 -3.73
N ASN A 40 -2.46 11.15 -3.16
CA ASN A 40 -2.42 11.40 -1.73
C ASN A 40 -3.15 10.31 -0.95
N ILE A 41 -2.48 9.75 0.05
CA ILE A 41 -3.02 8.68 0.90
C ILE A 41 -2.89 9.11 2.36
N GLU A 42 -3.94 8.88 3.15
CA GLU A 42 -3.92 9.17 4.57
C GLU A 42 -2.93 8.26 5.31
N THR A 43 -2.27 8.79 6.32
CA THR A 43 -1.31 7.99 7.13
C THR A 43 -2.01 6.83 7.82
N LYS A 44 -3.29 6.95 8.14
CA LYS A 44 -4.07 5.87 8.72
C LYS A 44 -4.16 4.67 7.76
N THR A 45 -4.27 4.93 6.46
CA THR A 45 -4.26 3.89 5.45
C THR A 45 -2.89 3.22 5.35
N LEU A 46 -1.82 4.02 5.43
CA LEU A 46 -0.46 3.49 5.44
C LEU A 46 -0.23 2.60 6.66
N ASP A 47 -0.76 2.98 7.82
CA ASP A 47 -0.72 2.17 9.02
C ASP A 47 -1.38 0.80 8.80
N LYS A 48 -2.57 0.78 8.19
CA LYS A 48 -3.27 -0.46 7.86
C LYS A 48 -2.47 -1.34 6.91
N LEU A 49 -1.85 -0.73 5.90
CA LEU A 49 -1.03 -1.48 4.94
C LEU A 49 0.18 -2.11 5.61
N CYS A 50 0.89 -1.37 6.45
CA CYS A 50 2.04 -1.89 7.17
C CYS A 50 1.64 -3.03 8.11
N ALA A 51 0.52 -2.89 8.81
CA ALA A 51 0.01 -3.94 9.69
C ALA A 51 -0.38 -5.20 8.90
N ALA A 52 -1.07 -5.01 7.77
CA ALA A 52 -1.53 -6.12 6.93
C ALA A 52 -0.37 -6.89 6.29
N LEU A 53 0.68 -6.18 5.91
CA LEU A 53 1.84 -6.78 5.24
C LEU A 53 2.97 -7.13 6.21
N ASP A 54 2.82 -6.77 7.48
CA ASP A 54 3.86 -6.95 8.50
C ASP A 54 5.21 -6.41 8.00
N CYS A 55 5.22 -5.14 7.63
CA CYS A 55 6.38 -4.49 7.03
C CYS A 55 6.54 -3.06 7.56
N LYS A 56 7.63 -2.43 7.17
CA LYS A 56 7.93 -1.04 7.54
C LYS A 56 7.39 -0.09 6.48
N ILE A 57 7.25 1.20 6.83
CA ILE A 57 6.75 2.21 5.90
C ILE A 57 7.66 2.32 4.65
N GLU A 58 8.96 2.17 4.81
CA GLU A 58 9.91 2.22 3.70
C GLU A 58 9.79 1.04 2.74
N ASP A 59 9.06 0.00 3.12
CA ASP A 59 8.79 -1.15 2.24
C ASP A 59 7.61 -0.91 1.32
N ILE A 60 6.83 0.16 1.54
CA ILE A 60 5.64 0.45 0.73
C ILE A 60 5.67 1.84 0.10
N ALA A 61 6.48 2.76 0.61
CA ALA A 61 6.51 4.14 0.13
C ALA A 61 7.94 4.64 0.05
N GLU A 62 8.17 5.61 -0.84
CA GLU A 62 9.46 6.24 -0.94
C GLU A 62 9.30 7.67 -1.45
N TYR A 63 10.24 8.55 -1.07
CA TYR A 63 10.27 9.93 -1.55
C TYR A 63 11.23 10.05 -2.73
N ILE A 64 10.74 10.63 -3.83
CA ILE A 64 11.54 10.95 -5.01
C ILE A 64 11.72 12.46 -5.06
N PRO A 65 12.97 12.98 -5.00
CA PRO A 65 13.23 14.41 -5.06
C PRO A 65 12.88 15.04 -6.42
#